data_4ac2bc91bf008314d3f2a50a754ed4eb
#
_entry.id   4ac2bc91bf008314d3f2a50a754ed4eb
#
_cell.length_a   1.000
_cell.length_b   1.000
_cell.length_c   1.000
_cell.angle_alpha   90.00
_cell.angle_beta   90.00
_cell.angle_gamma   90.00
#
_symmetry.space_group_name_H-M   'P 1'
#
loop_
_entity.id
_entity.type
_entity.pdbx_description
1 polymer ?
#
loop_
_entity_poly.entity_id
_entity_poly.type
_entity_poly.pdbx_seq_one_letter_code
_entity_poly.pdbx_strand_id
1 'polypeptide(L)'
;MPQQLLMIEDDRRLAGMVVEYLTHSGFDVAHAESAADGLAWLNTHTADLVLLDLMLPDGDGLDVCRTLRQGSDVPVIMLTAKGDATDRVVGLEIGADDYLPKPFEPRELLARVRAVLRRRSGNLAKSGSTHVLRFGRLEIDADARLVQLDGTPRDLTSRQFDLLLAMAQRPGRVLSREQLMDTVKGEPLEAFDRSIDVHIARIRAVIEDDPKAPRRIVTVRGSGYVFAKSQDA
;
A
#
# COMPACT_ATOMS: atom_id res chain seq x y z
N MET A 1 -14.84 -17.45 -1.73
CA MET A 1 -13.60 -18.25 -1.77
C MET A 1 -12.64 -17.66 -0.77
N PRO A 2 -11.76 -18.44 -0.11
CA PRO A 2 -10.71 -17.87 0.72
C PRO A 2 -9.82 -16.95 -0.12
N GLN A 3 -9.28 -15.90 0.50
CA GLN A 3 -8.34 -15.00 -0.15
C GLN A 3 -6.99 -15.70 -0.28
N GLN A 4 -6.39 -15.58 -1.49
CA GLN A 4 -5.13 -16.23 -1.84
C GLN A 4 -3.95 -15.33 -1.48
N LEU A 5 -3.06 -15.80 -0.64
CA LEU A 5 -1.82 -15.12 -0.30
C LEU A 5 -0.64 -15.85 -0.93
N LEU A 6 0.39 -15.11 -1.32
CA LEU A 6 1.69 -15.68 -1.66
C LEU A 6 2.71 -15.19 -0.62
N MET A 7 3.46 -16.12 -0.03
CA MET A 7 4.62 -15.81 0.81
C MET A 7 5.89 -16.17 0.07
N ILE A 8 6.81 -15.23 -0.08
CA ILE A 8 8.15 -15.42 -0.66
C ILE A 8 9.15 -15.22 0.47
N GLU A 9 9.70 -16.32 0.97
CA GLU A 9 10.52 -16.37 2.18
C GLU A 9 11.38 -17.64 2.16
N ASP A 10 12.69 -17.54 2.34
CA ASP A 10 13.61 -18.67 2.31
C ASP A 10 13.73 -19.40 3.65
N ASP A 11 13.46 -18.72 4.76
CA ASP A 11 13.40 -19.38 6.08
C ASP A 11 12.16 -20.28 6.18
N ARG A 12 12.36 -21.57 5.89
CA ARG A 12 11.29 -22.60 5.93
C ARG A 12 10.60 -22.70 7.29
N ARG A 13 11.30 -22.40 8.38
CA ARG A 13 10.73 -22.48 9.72
C ARG A 13 9.78 -21.31 9.95
N LEU A 14 10.21 -20.11 9.60
CA LEU A 14 9.36 -18.92 9.66
C LEU A 14 8.17 -19.07 8.71
N ALA A 15 8.41 -19.47 7.47
CA ALA A 15 7.36 -19.69 6.47
C ALA A 15 6.33 -20.73 6.94
N GLY A 16 6.78 -21.87 7.45
CA GLY A 16 5.88 -22.91 7.96
C GLY A 16 4.96 -22.40 9.07
N MET A 17 5.52 -21.67 10.04
CA MET A 17 4.74 -21.09 11.14
C MET A 17 3.72 -20.05 10.63
N VAL A 18 4.12 -19.18 9.71
CA VAL A 18 3.26 -18.13 9.15
C VAL A 18 2.16 -18.73 8.29
N VAL A 19 2.49 -19.67 7.39
CA VAL A 19 1.54 -20.37 6.53
C VAL A 19 0.48 -21.09 7.38
N GLU A 20 0.90 -21.87 8.37
CA GLU A 20 -0.01 -22.56 9.29
C GLU A 20 -0.96 -21.59 10.00
N TYR A 21 -0.41 -20.50 10.55
CA TYR A 21 -1.19 -19.52 11.30
C TYR A 21 -2.21 -18.77 10.40
N LEU A 22 -1.81 -18.36 9.19
CA LEU A 22 -2.69 -17.66 8.28
C LEU A 22 -3.76 -18.60 7.67
N THR A 23 -3.41 -19.85 7.41
CA THR A 23 -4.37 -20.88 6.95
C THR A 23 -5.44 -21.14 8.01
N HIS A 24 -5.07 -21.29 9.27
CA HIS A 24 -6.03 -21.38 10.38
C HIS A 24 -6.89 -20.10 10.55
N SER A 25 -6.38 -18.97 10.04
CA SER A 25 -7.10 -17.69 10.06
C SER A 25 -8.04 -17.48 8.86
N GLY A 26 -8.15 -18.48 7.95
CA GLY A 26 -9.09 -18.53 6.84
C GLY A 26 -8.53 -18.06 5.49
N PHE A 27 -7.21 -17.94 5.36
CA PHE A 27 -6.54 -17.64 4.08
C PHE A 27 -6.07 -18.91 3.39
N ASP A 28 -5.91 -18.85 2.07
CA ASP A 28 -5.18 -19.84 1.29
C ASP A 28 -3.78 -19.28 1.03
N VAL A 29 -2.71 -19.98 1.43
CA VAL A 29 -1.36 -19.43 1.41
C VAL A 29 -0.42 -20.34 0.61
N ALA A 30 0.04 -19.82 -0.52
CA ALA A 30 1.13 -20.42 -1.28
C ALA A 30 2.48 -19.92 -0.71
N HIS A 31 3.51 -20.77 -0.77
CA HIS A 31 4.86 -20.44 -0.33
C HIS A 31 5.87 -20.70 -1.45
N ALA A 32 6.77 -19.74 -1.65
CA ALA A 32 7.93 -19.81 -2.53
C ALA A 32 9.19 -19.50 -1.72
N GLU A 33 10.27 -20.27 -1.96
CA GLU A 33 11.53 -20.15 -1.20
C GLU A 33 12.52 -19.18 -1.88
N SER A 34 12.19 -18.66 -3.06
CA SER A 34 13.05 -17.78 -3.84
C SER A 34 12.27 -16.74 -4.59
N ALA A 35 12.93 -15.66 -5.02
CA ALA A 35 12.36 -14.64 -5.89
C ALA A 35 11.86 -15.25 -7.21
N ALA A 36 12.68 -16.11 -7.83
CA ALA A 36 12.37 -16.77 -9.09
C ALA A 36 11.10 -17.63 -9.00
N ASP A 37 10.97 -18.44 -7.94
CA ASP A 37 9.79 -19.27 -7.72
C ASP A 37 8.53 -18.44 -7.46
N GLY A 38 8.67 -17.38 -6.67
CA GLY A 38 7.56 -16.46 -6.38
C GLY A 38 7.05 -15.76 -7.64
N LEU A 39 7.94 -15.23 -8.47
CA LEU A 39 7.58 -14.60 -9.74
C LEU A 39 7.00 -15.60 -10.73
N ALA A 40 7.57 -16.82 -10.81
CA ALA A 40 7.03 -17.89 -11.67
C ALA A 40 5.61 -18.30 -11.24
N TRP A 41 5.36 -18.38 -9.94
CA TRP A 41 4.03 -18.68 -9.41
C TRP A 41 3.02 -17.59 -9.79
N LEU A 42 3.38 -16.30 -9.68
CA LEU A 42 2.52 -15.17 -10.03
C LEU A 42 2.23 -15.05 -11.54
N ASN A 43 3.06 -15.66 -12.41
CA ASN A 43 2.78 -15.71 -13.83
C ASN A 43 1.61 -16.65 -14.19
N THR A 44 1.28 -17.58 -13.31
CA THR A 44 0.25 -18.64 -13.55
C THR A 44 -0.90 -18.57 -12.55
N HIS A 45 -0.75 -17.83 -11.46
CA HIS A 45 -1.75 -17.69 -10.40
C HIS A 45 -1.95 -16.23 -10.05
N THR A 46 -3.08 -15.94 -9.41
CA THR A 46 -3.36 -14.61 -8.85
C THR A 46 -3.26 -14.64 -7.33
N ALA A 47 -2.64 -13.62 -6.76
CA ALA A 47 -2.63 -13.41 -5.32
C ALA A 47 -3.46 -12.18 -4.95
N ASP A 48 -4.14 -12.23 -3.80
CA ASP A 48 -4.78 -11.06 -3.21
C ASP A 48 -3.78 -10.19 -2.43
N LEU A 49 -2.68 -10.80 -1.97
CA LEU A 49 -1.59 -10.11 -1.26
C LEU A 49 -0.30 -10.96 -1.32
N VAL A 50 0.84 -10.30 -1.40
CA VAL A 50 2.17 -10.91 -1.33
C VAL A 50 2.85 -10.51 -0.01
N LEU A 51 3.34 -11.50 0.73
CA LEU A 51 4.31 -11.34 1.82
C LEU A 51 5.69 -11.58 1.24
N LEU A 52 6.58 -10.61 1.34
CA LEU A 52 7.85 -10.63 0.61
C LEU A 52 9.02 -10.36 1.56
N ASP A 53 9.91 -11.33 1.71
CA ASP A 53 11.19 -11.07 2.37
C ASP A 53 12.09 -10.20 1.49
N LEU A 54 12.85 -9.33 2.14
CA LEU A 54 13.85 -8.52 1.47
C LEU A 54 15.12 -9.30 1.14
N MET A 55 15.49 -10.24 2.00
CA MET A 55 16.74 -11.00 1.87
C MET A 55 16.45 -12.39 1.32
N LEU A 56 16.36 -12.52 0.01
CA LEU A 56 16.16 -13.81 -0.66
C LEU A 56 17.49 -14.37 -1.17
N PRO A 57 17.64 -15.71 -1.29
CA PRO A 57 18.90 -16.34 -1.67
C PRO A 57 19.34 -16.02 -3.11
N ASP A 58 18.40 -15.66 -3.97
CA ASP A 58 18.59 -15.42 -5.40
C ASP A 58 18.41 -13.96 -5.80
N GLY A 59 18.15 -13.04 -4.85
CA GLY A 59 18.01 -11.63 -5.17
C GLY A 59 17.46 -10.76 -4.04
N ASP A 60 17.37 -9.46 -4.30
CA ASP A 60 16.79 -8.47 -3.39
C ASP A 60 15.26 -8.45 -3.55
N GLY A 61 14.52 -8.58 -2.45
CA GLY A 61 13.07 -8.44 -2.44
C GLY A 61 12.58 -7.08 -2.95
N LEU A 62 13.41 -6.04 -2.87
CA LEU A 62 13.12 -4.75 -3.48
C LEU A 62 13.00 -4.85 -5.00
N ASP A 63 13.86 -5.66 -5.65
CA ASP A 63 13.81 -5.87 -7.09
C ASP A 63 12.60 -6.72 -7.50
N VAL A 64 12.21 -7.68 -6.67
CA VAL A 64 10.95 -8.42 -6.84
C VAL A 64 9.77 -7.46 -6.78
N CYS A 65 9.73 -6.57 -5.80
CA CYS A 65 8.65 -5.58 -5.69
C CYS A 65 8.61 -4.62 -6.88
N ARG A 66 9.77 -4.16 -7.38
CA ARG A 66 9.84 -3.33 -8.61
C ARG A 66 9.26 -4.06 -9.81
N THR A 67 9.63 -5.33 -9.97
CA THR A 67 9.14 -6.18 -11.06
C THR A 67 7.63 -6.34 -10.98
N LEU A 68 7.09 -6.60 -9.80
CA LEU A 68 5.65 -6.69 -9.57
C LEU A 68 4.93 -5.40 -9.96
N ARG A 69 5.49 -4.25 -9.62
CA ARG A 69 4.88 -2.94 -9.92
C ARG A 69 4.91 -2.53 -11.39
N GLN A 70 5.63 -3.27 -12.25
CA GLN A 70 5.58 -3.05 -13.71
C GLN A 70 4.31 -3.60 -14.35
N GLY A 71 3.63 -4.56 -13.72
CA GLY A 71 2.48 -5.22 -14.31
C GLY A 71 1.36 -5.60 -13.35
N SER A 72 1.47 -5.27 -12.06
CA SER A 72 0.49 -5.68 -11.04
C SER A 72 0.37 -4.70 -9.89
N ASP A 73 -0.88 -4.45 -9.48
CA ASP A 73 -1.24 -3.69 -8.28
C ASP A 73 -1.46 -4.60 -7.05
N VAL A 74 -0.99 -5.85 -7.09
CA VAL A 74 -1.12 -6.75 -5.96
C VAL A 74 -0.48 -6.13 -4.72
N PRO A 75 -1.19 -6.07 -3.58
CA PRO A 75 -0.63 -5.53 -2.35
C PRO A 75 0.59 -6.34 -1.90
N VAL A 76 1.63 -5.63 -1.44
CA VAL A 76 2.87 -6.22 -0.94
C VAL A 76 3.13 -5.75 0.50
N ILE A 77 3.25 -6.69 1.42
CA ILE A 77 3.81 -6.46 2.75
C ILE A 77 5.24 -6.97 2.75
N MET A 78 6.20 -6.07 2.98
CA MET A 78 7.60 -6.45 3.08
C MET A 78 7.94 -6.95 4.49
N LEU A 79 8.61 -8.08 4.55
CA LEU A 79 9.19 -8.64 5.77
C LEU A 79 10.69 -8.31 5.78
N THR A 80 11.23 -7.82 6.90
CA THR A 80 12.60 -7.30 6.91
C THR A 80 13.33 -7.57 8.20
N ALA A 81 14.65 -7.76 8.13
CA ALA A 81 15.49 -7.78 9.32
C ALA A 81 15.49 -6.41 10.00
N LYS A 82 15.43 -6.40 11.34
CA LYS A 82 15.41 -5.21 12.17
C LYS A 82 16.70 -4.41 11.99
N GLY A 83 16.64 -3.18 11.46
CA GLY A 83 17.81 -2.31 11.54
C GLY A 83 17.93 -1.16 10.54
N ASP A 84 17.37 -1.20 9.35
CA ASP A 84 17.62 -0.13 8.39
C ASP A 84 16.38 0.73 8.11
N ALA A 85 16.40 1.95 8.70
CA ALA A 85 15.42 2.98 8.36
C ALA A 85 15.49 3.34 6.87
N THR A 86 16.65 3.12 6.24
CA THR A 86 16.90 3.35 4.81
C THR A 86 16.13 2.34 3.97
N ASP A 87 16.15 1.05 4.33
CA ASP A 87 15.43 0.00 3.59
C ASP A 87 13.91 0.18 3.68
N ARG A 88 13.41 0.69 4.81
CA ARG A 88 11.97 1.04 4.95
C ARG A 88 11.56 2.16 4.03
N VAL A 89 12.36 3.21 3.91
CA VAL A 89 12.10 4.34 3.01
C VAL A 89 12.16 3.87 1.56
N VAL A 90 13.22 3.12 1.21
CA VAL A 90 13.42 2.58 -0.15
C VAL A 90 12.30 1.59 -0.52
N GLY A 91 11.90 0.68 0.37
CA GLY A 91 10.81 -0.27 0.11
C GLY A 91 9.47 0.40 -0.13
N LEU A 92 9.17 1.45 0.65
CA LEU A 92 7.98 2.27 0.43
C LEU A 92 8.09 3.14 -0.83
N GLU A 93 9.30 3.60 -1.19
CA GLU A 93 9.57 4.28 -2.45
C GLU A 93 9.34 3.38 -3.68
N ILE A 94 9.52 2.09 -3.55
CA ILE A 94 9.30 1.11 -4.62
C ILE A 94 7.83 0.74 -4.76
N GLY A 95 7.00 1.02 -3.75
CA GLY A 95 5.54 0.83 -3.81
C GLY A 95 5.00 -0.31 -2.96
N ALA A 96 5.72 -0.74 -1.91
CA ALA A 96 5.16 -1.63 -0.90
C ALA A 96 3.98 -0.96 -0.17
N ASP A 97 2.99 -1.76 0.20
CA ASP A 97 1.78 -1.29 0.87
C ASP A 97 1.93 -1.26 2.40
N ASP A 98 2.77 -2.13 2.96
CA ASP A 98 3.14 -2.13 4.37
C ASP A 98 4.50 -2.78 4.59
N TYR A 99 4.99 -2.70 5.83
CA TYR A 99 6.33 -3.11 6.20
C TYR A 99 6.30 -3.70 7.60
N LEU A 100 6.86 -4.91 7.78
CA LEU A 100 6.87 -5.61 9.06
C LEU A 100 8.30 -6.06 9.41
N PRO A 101 8.92 -5.48 10.45
CA PRO A 101 10.26 -5.89 10.86
C PRO A 101 10.26 -7.26 11.53
N LYS A 102 11.23 -8.10 11.18
CA LYS A 102 11.54 -9.37 11.88
C LYS A 102 12.39 -9.08 13.14
N PRO A 103 12.16 -9.75 14.27
CA PRO A 103 11.10 -10.73 14.52
C PRO A 103 9.75 -10.06 14.76
N PHE A 104 8.67 -10.70 14.32
CA PHE A 104 7.30 -10.22 14.50
C PHE A 104 6.40 -11.29 15.12
N GLU A 105 5.34 -10.85 15.74
CA GLU A 105 4.30 -11.74 16.25
C GLU A 105 3.33 -12.13 15.13
N PRO A 106 2.91 -13.42 14.99
CA PRO A 106 1.94 -13.83 13.96
C PRO A 106 0.63 -13.05 14.00
N ARG A 107 0.21 -12.59 15.18
CA ARG A 107 -1.00 -11.75 15.34
C ARG A 107 -0.83 -10.37 14.72
N GLU A 108 0.35 -9.77 14.78
CA GLU A 108 0.65 -8.49 14.15
C GLU A 108 0.58 -8.64 12.63
N LEU A 109 1.24 -9.66 12.07
CA LEU A 109 1.18 -9.94 10.64
C LEU A 109 -0.27 -10.13 10.17
N LEU A 110 -1.09 -10.94 10.89
CA LEU A 110 -2.49 -11.15 10.56
C LEU A 110 -3.29 -9.84 10.56
N ALA A 111 -3.06 -8.97 11.55
CA ALA A 111 -3.74 -7.67 11.62
C ALA A 111 -3.39 -6.79 10.41
N ARG A 112 -2.11 -6.78 9.98
CA ARG A 112 -1.64 -6.05 8.80
C ARG A 112 -2.21 -6.62 7.50
N VAL A 113 -2.17 -7.96 7.33
CA VAL A 113 -2.79 -8.65 6.18
C VAL A 113 -4.26 -8.28 6.05
N ARG A 114 -5.03 -8.37 7.13
CA ARG A 114 -6.45 -8.00 7.15
C ARG A 114 -6.66 -6.52 6.85
N ALA A 115 -5.80 -5.64 7.36
CA ALA A 115 -5.89 -4.21 7.11
C ALA A 115 -5.66 -3.88 5.63
N VAL A 116 -4.64 -4.47 5.01
CA VAL A 116 -4.31 -4.27 3.59
C VAL A 116 -5.43 -4.83 2.70
N LEU A 117 -5.88 -6.06 2.95
CA LEU A 117 -6.95 -6.71 2.17
C LEU A 117 -8.30 -6.01 2.29
N ARG A 118 -8.66 -5.53 3.49
CA ARG A 118 -9.89 -4.76 3.73
C ARG A 118 -9.91 -3.48 2.90
N ARG A 119 -8.77 -2.83 2.74
CA ARG A 119 -8.60 -1.63 1.92
C ARG A 119 -8.94 -1.93 0.46
N ARG A 120 -8.46 -3.06 -0.08
CA ARG A 120 -8.73 -3.50 -1.45
C ARG A 120 -10.19 -3.93 -1.68
N SER A 121 -10.82 -4.50 -0.67
CA SER A 121 -12.20 -5.00 -0.77
C SER A 121 -13.27 -3.90 -0.76
N GLY A 122 -12.90 -2.60 -0.71
CA GLY A 122 -13.87 -1.50 -0.70
C GLY A 122 -14.83 -1.50 0.50
N ASN A 123 -14.54 -2.24 1.57
CA ASN A 123 -15.44 -2.45 2.69
C ASN A 123 -15.39 -1.29 3.70
N LEU A 124 -15.39 -0.05 3.21
CA LEU A 124 -15.80 1.12 3.96
C LEU A 124 -17.30 1.31 3.71
N ALA A 125 -18.09 0.69 4.58
CA ALA A 125 -19.55 0.84 4.72
C ALA A 125 -20.39 0.46 3.49
N LYS A 126 -21.20 -0.59 3.65
CA LYS A 126 -22.41 -0.84 2.89
C LYS A 126 -23.30 0.42 2.92
N SER A 127 -23.31 1.18 1.85
CA SER A 127 -24.40 2.06 1.50
C SER A 127 -24.38 2.23 -0.01
N GLY A 128 -25.45 1.80 -0.66
CA GLY A 128 -25.60 1.84 -2.09
C GLY A 128 -25.68 3.30 -2.61
N SER A 129 -24.55 3.81 -3.01
CA SER A 129 -24.43 4.94 -3.93
C SER A 129 -23.02 4.89 -4.51
N THR A 130 -22.91 5.06 -5.82
CA THR A 130 -21.64 5.24 -6.52
C THR A 130 -20.89 6.43 -5.92
N HIS A 131 -19.88 6.16 -5.09
CA HIS A 131 -19.09 7.20 -4.42
C HIS A 131 -17.93 7.65 -5.33
N VAL A 132 -18.28 8.28 -6.44
CA VAL A 132 -17.29 8.96 -7.27
C VAL A 132 -17.14 10.40 -6.78
N LEU A 133 -15.96 10.72 -6.24
CA LEU A 133 -15.59 12.08 -5.89
C LEU A 133 -15.00 12.76 -7.12
N ARG A 134 -15.53 13.95 -7.46
CA ARG A 134 -15.09 14.73 -8.63
C ARG A 134 -14.53 16.07 -8.19
N PHE A 135 -13.31 16.35 -8.67
CA PHE A 135 -12.60 17.59 -8.40
C PHE A 135 -12.02 18.12 -9.72
N GLY A 136 -12.86 18.84 -10.48
CA GLY A 136 -12.50 19.27 -11.81
C GLY A 136 -12.17 18.08 -12.71
N ARG A 137 -10.91 17.99 -13.15
CA ARG A 137 -10.39 16.94 -14.05
C ARG A 137 -10.09 15.61 -13.33
N LEU A 138 -10.02 15.62 -12.00
CA LEU A 138 -9.71 14.44 -11.19
C LEU A 138 -10.99 13.75 -10.72
N GLU A 139 -11.13 12.47 -11.02
CA GLU A 139 -12.19 11.60 -10.53
C GLU A 139 -11.61 10.47 -9.69
N ILE A 140 -12.22 10.22 -8.53
CA ILE A 140 -11.83 9.16 -7.59
C ILE A 140 -13.06 8.30 -7.32
N ASP A 141 -13.07 7.09 -7.84
CA ASP A 141 -14.09 6.09 -7.55
C ASP A 141 -13.66 5.29 -6.33
N ALA A 142 -14.33 5.53 -5.21
CA ALA A 142 -14.00 4.90 -3.94
C ALA A 142 -14.33 3.40 -3.95
N ASP A 143 -15.39 3.01 -4.66
CA ASP A 143 -15.89 1.64 -4.69
C ASP A 143 -15.05 0.77 -5.65
N ALA A 144 -14.76 1.29 -6.84
CA ALA A 144 -13.90 0.62 -7.83
C ALA A 144 -12.39 0.78 -7.53
N ARG A 145 -12.02 1.65 -6.57
CA ARG A 145 -10.62 2.02 -6.26
C ARG A 145 -9.85 2.55 -7.49
N LEU A 146 -10.54 3.30 -8.32
CA LEU A 146 -9.99 3.87 -9.55
C LEU A 146 -9.78 5.38 -9.40
N VAL A 147 -8.66 5.86 -9.94
CA VAL A 147 -8.38 7.28 -10.08
C VAL A 147 -8.26 7.58 -11.57
N GLN A 148 -8.91 8.66 -12.01
CA GLN A 148 -8.81 9.14 -13.38
C GLN A 148 -8.47 10.63 -13.38
N LEU A 149 -7.59 11.02 -14.29
CA LEU A 149 -7.29 12.42 -14.60
C LEU A 149 -7.55 12.63 -16.08
N ASP A 150 -8.46 13.54 -16.43
CA ASP A 150 -8.96 13.75 -17.80
C ASP A 150 -9.54 12.46 -18.44
N GLY A 151 -10.25 11.65 -17.66
CA GLY A 151 -10.78 10.37 -18.11
C GLY A 151 -9.73 9.28 -18.35
N THR A 152 -8.45 9.59 -18.12
CA THR A 152 -7.35 8.62 -18.26
C THR A 152 -7.07 7.96 -16.90
N PRO A 153 -7.13 6.62 -16.79
CA PRO A 153 -6.80 5.92 -15.56
C PRO A 153 -5.37 6.24 -15.07
N ARG A 154 -5.22 6.29 -13.75
CA ARG A 154 -3.96 6.57 -13.06
C ARG A 154 -3.70 5.49 -12.03
N ASP A 155 -2.54 4.86 -12.11
CA ASP A 155 -2.17 3.76 -11.23
C ASP A 155 -1.61 4.29 -9.91
N LEU A 156 -2.22 3.84 -8.82
CA LEU A 156 -1.78 4.08 -7.45
C LEU A 156 -1.74 2.75 -6.70
N THR A 157 -0.73 2.55 -5.86
CA THR A 157 -0.77 1.41 -4.92
C THR A 157 -1.95 1.54 -3.97
N SER A 158 -2.39 0.43 -3.38
CA SER A 158 -3.52 0.43 -2.44
C SER A 158 -3.38 1.48 -1.35
N ARG A 159 -2.16 1.66 -0.81
CA ARG A 159 -1.87 2.64 0.24
C ARG A 159 -1.94 4.09 -0.25
N GLN A 160 -1.40 4.35 -1.45
CA GLN A 160 -1.47 5.67 -2.07
C GLN A 160 -2.93 6.06 -2.37
N PHE A 161 -3.73 5.11 -2.85
CA PHE A 161 -5.15 5.32 -3.07
C PHE A 161 -5.88 5.67 -1.77
N ASP A 162 -5.63 4.93 -0.68
CA ASP A 162 -6.28 5.18 0.61
C ASP A 162 -5.91 6.56 1.19
N LEU A 163 -4.65 6.98 1.06
CA LEU A 163 -4.22 8.31 1.46
C LEU A 163 -4.90 9.40 0.64
N LEU A 164 -4.95 9.22 -0.69
CA LEU A 164 -5.64 10.15 -1.58
C LEU A 164 -7.13 10.25 -1.24
N LEU A 165 -7.80 9.11 -1.06
CA LEU A 165 -9.22 9.05 -0.71
C LEU A 165 -9.50 9.71 0.64
N ALA A 166 -8.69 9.45 1.66
CA ALA A 166 -8.84 10.04 2.99
C ALA A 166 -8.74 11.57 2.96
N MET A 167 -7.85 12.11 2.12
CA MET A 167 -7.72 13.55 1.92
C MET A 167 -8.86 14.13 1.07
N ALA A 168 -9.24 13.43 0.00
CA ALA A 168 -10.31 13.84 -0.91
C ALA A 168 -11.69 13.83 -0.25
N GLN A 169 -11.93 12.97 0.73
CA GLN A 169 -13.15 12.98 1.55
C GLN A 169 -13.25 14.18 2.51
N ARG A 170 -12.15 14.91 2.71
CA ARG A 170 -12.07 16.06 3.62
C ARG A 170 -11.43 17.27 2.94
N PRO A 171 -11.96 17.72 1.79
CA PRO A 171 -11.33 18.76 0.98
C PRO A 171 -11.26 20.09 1.74
N GLY A 172 -10.11 20.76 1.65
CA GLY A 172 -9.83 22.01 2.35
C GLY A 172 -9.48 21.84 3.85
N ARG A 173 -9.48 20.62 4.38
CA ARG A 173 -9.02 20.35 5.75
C ARG A 173 -7.54 19.96 5.75
N VAL A 174 -6.76 20.59 6.62
CA VAL A 174 -5.37 20.19 6.84
C VAL A 174 -5.39 18.90 7.67
N LEU A 175 -4.72 17.88 7.18
CA LEU A 175 -4.48 16.61 7.88
C LEU A 175 -3.01 16.52 8.26
N SER A 176 -2.73 16.27 9.54
CA SER A 176 -1.37 16.05 9.99
C SER A 176 -0.81 14.73 9.43
N ARG A 177 0.53 14.60 9.44
CA ARG A 177 1.17 13.33 9.04
C ARG A 177 0.70 12.16 9.89
N GLU A 178 0.53 12.37 11.18
CA GLU A 178 -0.02 11.39 12.12
C GLU A 178 -1.44 10.98 11.74
N GLN A 179 -2.34 11.94 11.51
CA GLN A 179 -3.71 11.67 11.09
C GLN A 179 -3.79 10.90 9.77
N LEU A 180 -2.90 11.21 8.81
CA LEU A 180 -2.82 10.48 7.55
C LEU A 180 -2.31 9.06 7.76
N MET A 181 -1.34 8.87 8.64
CA MET A 181 -0.85 7.54 8.99
C MET A 181 -1.91 6.73 9.71
N ASP A 182 -2.59 7.29 10.71
CA ASP A 182 -3.66 6.60 11.44
C ASP A 182 -4.78 6.14 10.52
N THR A 183 -5.10 6.95 9.50
CA THR A 183 -6.09 6.58 8.48
C THR A 183 -5.68 5.33 7.69
N VAL A 184 -4.38 5.11 7.54
CA VAL A 184 -3.82 4.02 6.72
C VAL A 184 -3.33 2.83 7.57
N LYS A 185 -2.81 3.06 8.77
CA LYS A 185 -2.22 1.99 9.62
C LYS A 185 -3.18 1.41 10.67
N GLY A 186 -4.12 2.17 11.18
CA GLY A 186 -4.98 1.73 12.29
C GLY A 186 -4.27 1.57 13.63
N GLU A 187 -3.02 2.03 13.79
CA GLU A 187 -2.24 2.06 15.04
C GLU A 187 -1.40 3.33 15.17
N PRO A 188 -1.12 3.81 16.43
CA PRO A 188 -0.34 5.02 16.69
C PRO A 188 1.12 4.90 16.23
N LEU A 189 1.69 6.01 15.79
CA LEU A 189 3.05 6.13 15.23
C LEU A 189 4.16 6.21 16.28
N GLU A 190 5.30 5.62 15.95
CA GLU A 190 6.59 6.09 16.46
C GLU A 190 7.03 7.37 15.72
N ALA A 191 7.58 8.34 16.46
CA ALA A 191 7.65 9.77 16.15
C ALA A 191 8.49 10.23 14.92
N PHE A 192 8.94 9.35 14.02
CA PHE A 192 9.86 9.70 12.91
C PHE A 192 9.56 9.05 11.55
N ASP A 193 8.31 8.67 11.25
CA ASP A 193 8.01 8.02 9.99
C ASP A 193 7.80 9.04 8.84
N ARG A 194 8.85 9.28 8.04
CA ARG A 194 8.80 10.09 6.80
C ARG A 194 8.07 9.40 5.65
N SER A 195 7.54 8.20 5.85
CA SER A 195 6.88 7.42 4.80
C SER A 195 5.69 8.14 4.16
N ILE A 196 4.97 8.99 4.89
CA ILE A 196 3.87 9.79 4.35
C ILE A 196 4.36 10.76 3.28
N ASP A 197 5.48 11.44 3.49
CA ASP A 197 6.01 12.43 2.54
C ASP A 197 6.37 11.77 1.21
N VAL A 198 6.88 10.54 1.24
CA VAL A 198 7.18 9.72 0.06
C VAL A 198 5.90 9.32 -0.68
N HIS A 199 4.89 8.82 0.04
CA HIS A 199 3.62 8.49 -0.59
C HIS A 199 2.94 9.73 -1.21
N ILE A 200 2.96 10.87 -0.52
CA ILE A 200 2.42 12.13 -1.05
C ILE A 200 3.19 12.56 -2.31
N ALA A 201 4.52 12.46 -2.32
CA ALA A 201 5.31 12.79 -3.51
C ALA A 201 4.92 11.91 -4.71
N ARG A 202 4.69 10.62 -4.50
CA ARG A 202 4.26 9.69 -5.55
C ARG A 202 2.84 9.94 -6.03
N ILE A 203 1.90 10.18 -5.11
CA ILE A 203 0.53 10.55 -5.47
C ILE A 203 0.57 11.83 -6.34
N ARG A 204 1.35 12.84 -5.96
CA ARG A 204 1.53 14.05 -6.76
C ARG A 204 2.07 13.76 -8.16
N ALA A 205 3.06 12.87 -8.28
CA ALA A 205 3.62 12.50 -9.59
C ALA A 205 2.58 11.92 -10.54
N VAL A 206 1.49 11.36 -10.00
CA VAL A 206 0.42 10.71 -10.77
C VAL A 206 -0.75 11.66 -11.07
N ILE A 207 -1.13 12.51 -10.08
CA ILE A 207 -2.36 13.31 -10.18
C ILE A 207 -2.12 14.82 -10.41
N GLU A 208 -0.91 15.34 -10.23
CA GLU A 208 -0.62 16.77 -10.47
C GLU A 208 -0.13 17.01 -11.90
N ASP A 209 -0.41 18.19 -12.42
CA ASP A 209 0.15 18.63 -13.71
C ASP A 209 1.66 18.96 -13.58
N ASP A 210 2.06 19.54 -12.44
CA ASP A 210 3.45 19.72 -12.03
C ASP A 210 3.63 19.26 -10.56
N PRO A 211 4.28 18.14 -10.32
CA PRO A 211 4.51 17.64 -8.97
C PRO A 211 5.35 18.58 -8.08
N LYS A 212 6.15 19.47 -8.67
CA LYS A 212 6.97 20.46 -7.96
C LYS A 212 6.16 21.70 -7.56
N ALA A 213 5.09 21.99 -8.28
CA ALA A 213 4.14 23.06 -7.99
C ALA A 213 2.71 22.52 -7.79
N PRO A 214 2.50 21.66 -6.76
CA PRO A 214 1.25 20.93 -6.60
C PRO A 214 0.09 21.85 -6.27
N ARG A 215 -1.05 21.61 -6.94
CA ARG A 215 -2.31 22.36 -6.76
C ARG A 215 -3.38 21.53 -6.07
N ARG A 216 -3.35 20.20 -6.24
CA ARG A 216 -4.35 19.27 -5.68
C ARG A 216 -4.02 18.87 -4.25
N ILE A 217 -2.77 18.48 -4.00
CA ILE A 217 -2.29 18.17 -2.65
C ILE A 217 -1.24 19.20 -2.25
N VAL A 218 -1.59 20.15 -1.41
CA VAL A 218 -0.72 21.25 -1.01
C VAL A 218 -0.10 20.97 0.36
N THR A 219 1.20 21.25 0.50
CA THR A 219 1.91 21.16 1.79
C THR A 219 1.63 22.38 2.65
N VAL A 220 1.15 22.16 3.88
CA VAL A 220 1.04 23.17 4.90
C VAL A 220 2.22 23.01 5.86
N ARG A 221 3.21 23.90 5.74
CA ARG A 221 4.47 23.80 6.49
C ARG A 221 4.21 23.68 8.00
N GLY A 222 4.86 22.71 8.65
CA GLY A 222 4.71 22.42 10.06
C GLY A 222 3.40 21.76 10.50
N SER A 223 2.39 21.63 9.59
CA SER A 223 1.06 21.11 9.94
C SER A 223 0.68 19.83 9.21
N GLY A 224 1.14 19.64 7.97
CA GLY A 224 0.79 18.44 7.18
C GLY A 224 0.39 18.77 5.75
N TYR A 225 -0.70 18.17 5.27
CA TYR A 225 -1.18 18.28 3.89
C TYR A 225 -2.65 18.64 3.82
N VAL A 226 -3.03 19.32 2.75
CA VAL A 226 -4.43 19.64 2.45
C VAL A 226 -4.73 19.26 1.00
N PHE A 227 -5.88 18.62 0.78
CA PHE A 227 -6.44 18.43 -0.55
C PHE A 227 -7.28 19.65 -0.91
N ALA A 228 -6.94 20.32 -2.00
CA ALA A 228 -7.58 21.57 -2.40
C ALA A 228 -9.03 21.36 -2.80
N LYS A 229 -9.92 22.28 -2.42
CA LYS A 229 -11.34 22.25 -2.81
C LYS A 229 -11.54 22.61 -4.29
N SER A 230 -10.78 23.58 -4.79
CA SER A 230 -10.75 24.00 -6.20
C SER A 230 -9.41 23.64 -6.78
N GLN A 231 -9.38 22.92 -7.90
CA GLN A 231 -8.17 22.32 -8.46
C GLN A 231 -7.86 22.82 -9.87
N ASP A 232 -8.84 23.43 -10.54
CA ASP A 232 -8.76 23.88 -11.94
C ASP A 232 -8.97 25.41 -11.99
N ALA A 233 -8.00 26.15 -11.45
CA ALA A 233 -7.95 27.60 -11.62
C ALA A 233 -6.62 27.99 -12.31
#